data_44571d80086ed030db144a9d4b6bb67b
#
_entry.id   44571d80086ed030db144a9d4b6bb67b
#
_cell.length_a   1.000
_cell.length_b   1.000
_cell.length_c   1.000
_cell.angle_alpha   90.00
_cell.angle_beta   90.00
_cell.angle_gamma   90.00
#
_symmetry.space_group_name_H-M   'P 1'
#
loop_
_entity.id
_entity.type
_entity.pdbx_description
1 polymer ?
#
loop_
_entity_poly.entity_id
_entity_poly.type
_entity_poly.pdbx_seq_one_letter_code
_entity_poly.pdbx_strand_id
1 'polypeptide(L)'
;MHINIPRSLIALAFAVLTAPTLADECAPVKSAMLNSGHTPHTVILTQTDGQGKKTVTRQVQTVDNKYVQTADGKWYAMNIAIKDLDDDLSGVLTCRRSGSDSVSGEATVVYEVHVNLQGQVSDQKLWVSSKNMVLKSEGTIEGSNYTTEYDFAHVTPPANAKPMGGK
;
A
#
# COMPACT_ATOMS: atom_id res chain seq x y z
N MET A 1 3.53 -28.02 -77.10
CA MET A 1 2.89 -26.94 -76.38
C MET A 1 2.94 -27.30 -74.91
N HIS A 2 4.01 -26.83 -74.18
CA HIS A 2 4.25 -27.18 -72.77
C HIS A 2 3.85 -25.96 -71.93
N ILE A 3 2.84 -26.16 -71.07
CA ILE A 3 2.39 -25.11 -70.13
C ILE A 3 3.17 -25.31 -68.82
N ASN A 4 4.05 -24.36 -68.51
CA ASN A 4 4.76 -24.26 -67.25
C ASN A 4 3.87 -23.56 -66.22
N ILE A 5 3.48 -24.23 -65.14
CA ILE A 5 2.74 -23.69 -64.01
C ILE A 5 3.79 -23.32 -62.95
N PRO A 6 3.91 -22.07 -62.51
CA PRO A 6 4.80 -21.72 -61.41
C PRO A 6 4.18 -22.16 -60.06
N ARG A 7 4.93 -22.92 -59.28
CA ARG A 7 4.60 -23.25 -57.90
C ARG A 7 4.86 -22.01 -57.00
N SER A 8 3.79 -21.29 -56.67
CA SER A 8 3.83 -20.28 -55.62
C SER A 8 3.88 -20.98 -54.26
N LEU A 9 5.00 -20.85 -53.57
CA LEU A 9 5.16 -21.22 -52.16
C LEU A 9 4.43 -20.19 -51.29
N ILE A 10 3.29 -20.58 -50.76
CA ILE A 10 2.60 -19.78 -49.70
C ILE A 10 3.29 -20.13 -48.41
N ALA A 11 4.15 -19.22 -47.94
CA ALA A 11 4.71 -19.24 -46.59
C ALA A 11 3.64 -18.82 -45.60
N LEU A 12 3.03 -19.78 -44.90
CA LEU A 12 2.19 -19.51 -43.72
C LEU A 12 3.08 -18.99 -42.57
N ALA A 13 3.05 -17.68 -42.33
CA ALA A 13 3.64 -17.11 -41.14
C ALA A 13 2.72 -17.44 -39.93
N PHE A 14 3.11 -18.38 -39.10
CA PHE A 14 2.51 -18.60 -37.79
C PHE A 14 2.90 -17.42 -36.89
N ALA A 15 2.00 -16.47 -36.70
CA ALA A 15 2.10 -15.48 -35.63
C ALA A 15 1.88 -16.22 -34.30
N VAL A 16 2.98 -16.48 -33.58
CA VAL A 16 2.92 -16.96 -32.20
C VAL A 16 2.35 -15.82 -31.38
N LEU A 17 1.05 -15.87 -31.10
CA LEU A 17 0.40 -15.02 -30.10
C LEU A 17 0.97 -15.45 -28.73
N THR A 18 2.01 -14.77 -28.27
CA THR A 18 2.44 -14.85 -26.89
C THR A 18 1.30 -14.27 -26.06
N ALA A 19 0.54 -15.14 -25.38
CA ALA A 19 -0.40 -14.70 -24.37
C ALA A 19 0.37 -13.83 -23.37
N PRO A 20 -0.13 -12.63 -23.01
CA PRO A 20 0.48 -11.84 -21.95
C PRO A 20 0.47 -12.72 -20.70
N THR A 21 1.64 -13.00 -20.14
CA THR A 21 1.73 -13.54 -18.79
C THR A 21 0.95 -12.56 -17.91
N LEU A 22 -0.09 -13.05 -17.23
CA LEU A 22 -0.80 -12.27 -16.22
C LEU A 22 0.25 -11.86 -15.19
N ALA A 23 0.80 -10.67 -15.35
CA ALA A 23 1.64 -10.06 -14.32
C ALA A 23 0.81 -9.98 -13.05
N ASP A 24 1.38 -10.33 -11.90
CA ASP A 24 0.70 -10.17 -10.61
C ASP A 24 0.34 -8.68 -10.46
N GLU A 25 -0.95 -8.37 -10.67
CA GLU A 25 -1.45 -6.98 -10.60
C GLU A 25 -1.21 -6.37 -9.22
N CYS A 26 -1.00 -7.21 -8.21
CA CYS A 26 -0.66 -6.78 -6.86
C CYS A 26 0.83 -6.55 -6.61
N ALA A 27 1.73 -6.96 -7.51
CA ALA A 27 3.17 -6.80 -7.27
C ALA A 27 3.61 -5.37 -6.96
N PRO A 28 3.14 -4.32 -7.67
CA PRO A 28 3.48 -2.94 -7.32
C PRO A 28 2.95 -2.52 -5.95
N VAL A 29 1.74 -2.97 -5.58
CA VAL A 29 1.11 -2.67 -4.30
C VAL A 29 1.88 -3.33 -3.17
N LYS A 30 2.13 -4.63 -3.26
CA LYS A 30 2.88 -5.41 -2.26
C LYS A 30 4.27 -4.82 -2.03
N SER A 31 4.98 -4.51 -3.12
CA SER A 31 6.30 -3.87 -3.03
C SER A 31 6.25 -2.51 -2.35
N ALA A 32 5.25 -1.67 -2.66
CA ALA A 32 5.09 -0.37 -2.03
C ALA A 32 4.73 -0.48 -0.53
N MET A 33 3.89 -1.46 -0.17
CA MET A 33 3.54 -1.72 1.24
C MET A 33 4.77 -2.15 2.05
N LEU A 34 5.59 -3.08 1.54
CA LEU A 34 6.83 -3.50 2.18
C LEU A 34 7.81 -2.33 2.33
N ASN A 35 8.07 -1.59 1.26
CA ASN A 35 8.98 -0.45 1.31
C ASN A 35 8.51 0.60 2.32
N SER A 36 7.21 0.88 2.38
CA SER A 36 6.64 1.84 3.34
C SER A 36 6.77 1.34 4.76
N GLY A 37 6.49 0.06 5.02
CA GLY A 37 6.64 -0.56 6.33
C GLY A 37 8.08 -0.53 6.84
N HIS A 38 9.05 -0.78 5.95
CA HIS A 38 10.48 -0.83 6.28
C HIS A 38 11.21 0.52 6.20
N THR A 39 10.49 1.61 5.94
CA THR A 39 11.07 2.96 5.93
C THR A 39 10.56 3.75 7.14
N PRO A 40 11.41 4.46 7.91
CA PRO A 40 10.95 5.35 8.96
C PRO A 40 9.92 6.35 8.41
N HIS A 41 8.81 6.53 9.14
CA HIS A 41 7.72 7.39 8.70
C HIS A 41 6.86 7.90 9.86
N THR A 42 6.13 8.97 9.59
CA THR A 42 5.04 9.47 10.44
C THR A 42 3.71 9.09 9.79
N VAL A 43 2.73 8.67 10.57
CA VAL A 43 1.39 8.31 10.14
C VAL A 43 0.36 9.21 10.81
N ILE A 44 -0.58 9.72 10.03
CA ILE A 44 -1.80 10.37 10.52
C ILE A 44 -2.97 9.50 10.08
N LEU A 45 -3.61 8.85 11.04
CA LEU A 45 -4.82 8.05 10.84
C LEU A 45 -6.03 8.89 11.27
N THR A 46 -6.91 9.17 10.34
CA THR A 46 -8.23 9.80 10.60
C THR A 46 -9.31 8.75 10.41
N GLN A 47 -10.08 8.48 11.47
CA GLN A 47 -11.26 7.63 11.42
C GLN A 47 -12.52 8.48 11.55
N THR A 48 -13.55 8.13 10.77
CA THR A 48 -14.88 8.77 10.85
C THR A 48 -15.90 7.67 11.07
N ASP A 49 -16.55 7.68 12.23
CA ASP A 49 -17.60 6.70 12.57
C ASP A 49 -18.90 6.96 11.80
N GLY A 50 -19.87 6.04 11.93
CA GLY A 50 -21.17 6.13 11.27
C GLY A 50 -22.02 7.34 11.69
N GLN A 51 -21.62 8.06 12.75
CA GLN A 51 -22.27 9.29 13.23
C GLN A 51 -21.52 10.55 12.74
N GLY A 52 -20.45 10.40 11.97
CA GLY A 52 -19.63 11.50 11.46
C GLY A 52 -18.60 12.04 12.45
N LYS A 53 -18.42 11.41 13.61
CA LYS A 53 -17.40 11.80 14.59
C LYS A 53 -16.02 11.39 14.09
N LYS A 54 -15.10 12.35 14.06
CA LYS A 54 -13.71 12.14 13.63
C LYS A 54 -12.81 11.88 14.83
N THR A 55 -11.95 10.88 14.71
CA THR A 55 -10.85 10.58 15.63
C THR A 55 -9.55 10.62 14.84
N VAL A 56 -8.55 11.36 15.34
CA VAL A 56 -7.23 11.44 14.72
C VAL A 56 -6.21 10.77 15.64
N THR A 57 -5.49 9.80 15.12
CA THR A 57 -4.37 9.13 15.80
C THR A 57 -3.10 9.40 15.04
N ARG A 58 -2.01 9.69 15.74
CA ARG A 58 -0.69 9.87 15.14
C ARG A 58 0.24 8.77 15.59
N GLN A 59 1.08 8.31 14.66
CA GLN A 59 2.11 7.33 14.92
C GLN A 59 3.42 7.80 14.30
N VAL A 60 4.53 7.41 14.90
CA VAL A 60 5.87 7.63 14.35
C VAL A 60 6.60 6.31 14.41
N GLN A 61 7.03 5.81 13.27
CA GLN A 61 7.89 4.64 13.16
C GLN A 61 9.32 5.10 12.91
N THR A 62 10.23 4.73 13.78
CA THR A 62 11.68 4.88 13.58
C THR A 62 12.30 3.50 13.27
N VAL A 63 13.60 3.43 13.12
CA VAL A 63 14.30 2.16 12.88
C VAL A 63 14.05 1.16 14.02
N ASP A 64 14.04 1.64 15.28
CA ASP A 64 14.05 0.77 16.46
C ASP A 64 12.75 0.79 17.27
N ASN A 65 11.90 1.81 17.08
CA ASN A 65 10.72 2.01 17.90
C ASN A 65 9.52 2.49 17.10
N LYS A 66 8.34 2.08 17.56
CA LYS A 66 7.07 2.64 17.14
C LYS A 66 6.49 3.49 18.27
N TYR A 67 6.06 4.69 17.96
CA TYR A 67 5.41 5.63 18.88
C TYR A 67 3.94 5.80 18.48
N VAL A 68 3.04 5.75 19.45
CA VAL A 68 1.60 5.92 19.21
C VAL A 68 1.08 7.01 20.13
N GLN A 69 0.32 7.96 19.57
CA GLN A 69 -0.38 8.97 20.33
C GLN A 69 -1.78 8.48 20.67
N THR A 70 -2.12 8.49 21.94
CA THR A 70 -3.46 8.15 22.44
C THR A 70 -4.42 9.33 22.29
N ALA A 71 -5.71 9.09 22.45
CA ALA A 71 -6.75 10.11 22.30
C ALA A 71 -6.62 11.29 23.28
N ASP A 72 -5.96 11.11 24.43
CA ASP A 72 -5.65 12.16 25.40
C ASP A 72 -4.34 12.92 25.08
N GLY A 73 -3.77 12.66 23.88
CA GLY A 73 -2.58 13.34 23.38
C GLY A 73 -1.24 12.82 23.91
N LYS A 74 -1.25 11.81 24.77
CA LYS A 74 -0.02 11.23 25.32
C LYS A 74 0.65 10.29 24.33
N TRP A 75 1.98 10.28 24.35
CA TRP A 75 2.77 9.40 23.51
C TRP A 75 3.28 8.20 24.28
N TYR A 76 3.22 7.05 23.62
CA TYR A 76 3.76 5.79 24.13
C TYR A 76 4.72 5.20 23.10
N ALA A 77 5.85 4.69 23.60
CA ALA A 77 6.86 4.01 22.79
C ALA A 77 6.72 2.50 22.94
N MET A 78 6.73 1.80 21.82
CA MET A 78 6.82 0.35 21.74
C MET A 78 8.17 0.01 21.13
N ASN A 79 8.89 -0.96 21.71
CA ASN A 79 10.11 -1.46 21.12
C ASN A 79 9.78 -2.45 19.98
N ILE A 80 9.41 -1.90 18.86
CA ILE A 80 9.11 -2.62 17.60
C ILE A 80 10.04 -2.04 16.55
N ALA A 81 11.10 -2.77 16.23
CA ALA A 81 12.03 -2.38 15.20
C ALA A 81 11.43 -2.67 13.80
N ILE A 82 11.78 -1.84 12.83
CA ILE A 82 11.35 -2.02 11.43
C ILE A 82 11.70 -3.43 10.91
N LYS A 83 12.88 -3.95 11.26
CA LYS A 83 13.33 -5.29 10.87
C LYS A 83 12.49 -6.45 11.41
N ASP A 84 11.67 -6.20 12.44
CA ASP A 84 10.82 -7.21 13.08
C ASP A 84 9.37 -7.11 12.58
N LEU A 85 9.09 -6.27 11.59
CA LEU A 85 7.77 -6.17 10.96
C LEU A 85 7.53 -7.40 10.08
N ASP A 86 6.27 -7.83 10.07
CA ASP A 86 5.83 -8.96 9.26
C ASP A 86 5.78 -8.58 7.78
N ASP A 87 6.47 -9.35 6.95
CA ASP A 87 6.49 -9.20 5.48
C ASP A 87 5.42 -10.05 4.79
N ASP A 88 4.57 -10.74 5.54
CA ASP A 88 3.50 -11.56 4.97
C ASP A 88 2.38 -10.69 4.38
N LEU A 89 2.41 -10.54 3.07
CA LEU A 89 1.37 -9.88 2.29
C LEU A 89 0.43 -10.86 1.59
N SER A 90 0.33 -12.10 2.09
CA SER A 90 -0.61 -13.10 1.55
C SER A 90 -2.07 -12.67 1.66
N GLY A 91 -2.39 -11.78 2.63
CA GLY A 91 -3.70 -11.17 2.77
C GLY A 91 -4.10 -10.20 1.66
N VAL A 92 -3.18 -9.73 0.82
CA VAL A 92 -3.49 -8.89 -0.35
C VAL A 92 -3.96 -9.79 -1.49
N LEU A 93 -5.27 -9.85 -1.71
CA LEU A 93 -5.91 -10.83 -2.58
C LEU A 93 -6.04 -10.36 -4.02
N THR A 94 -6.54 -9.15 -4.23
CA THR A 94 -6.69 -8.56 -5.58
C THR A 94 -6.33 -7.08 -5.57
N CYS A 95 -5.77 -6.62 -6.69
CA CYS A 95 -5.43 -5.23 -6.89
C CYS A 95 -5.82 -4.80 -8.29
N ARG A 96 -6.35 -3.59 -8.41
CA ARG A 96 -6.71 -2.98 -9.68
C ARG A 96 -6.24 -1.54 -9.72
N ARG A 97 -5.47 -1.18 -10.74
CA ARG A 97 -5.18 0.23 -10.99
C ARG A 97 -6.47 0.97 -11.33
N SER A 98 -6.81 2.01 -10.56
CA SER A 98 -8.03 2.80 -10.75
C SER A 98 -7.79 4.20 -11.30
N GLY A 99 -6.54 4.70 -11.28
CA GLY A 99 -6.24 6.02 -11.81
C GLY A 99 -4.89 6.58 -11.41
N SER A 100 -4.78 7.89 -11.47
CA SER A 100 -3.62 8.66 -11.01
C SER A 100 -4.13 9.89 -10.26
N ASP A 101 -3.38 10.31 -9.25
CA ASP A 101 -3.70 11.44 -8.38
C ASP A 101 -2.41 12.08 -7.87
N SER A 102 -2.49 13.02 -6.94
CA SER A 102 -1.35 13.57 -6.24
C SER A 102 -1.61 13.64 -4.74
N VAL A 103 -0.61 13.29 -3.94
CA VAL A 103 -0.63 13.40 -2.48
C VAL A 103 0.49 14.35 -2.07
N SER A 104 0.16 15.44 -1.39
CA SER A 104 1.12 16.47 -0.97
C SER A 104 2.04 16.96 -2.10
N GLY A 105 1.49 17.04 -3.34
CA GLY A 105 2.24 17.48 -4.53
C GLY A 105 3.07 16.38 -5.22
N GLU A 106 3.14 15.18 -4.67
CA GLU A 106 3.80 14.03 -5.31
C GLU A 106 2.79 13.23 -6.15
N ALA A 107 3.13 12.98 -7.42
CA ALA A 107 2.29 12.19 -8.32
C ALA A 107 2.21 10.73 -7.87
N THR A 108 1.01 10.16 -7.91
CA THR A 108 0.72 8.80 -7.47
C THR A 108 -0.11 8.03 -8.47
N VAL A 109 0.02 6.70 -8.44
CA VAL A 109 -0.91 5.76 -9.05
C VAL A 109 -1.86 5.27 -7.96
N VAL A 110 -3.15 5.28 -8.26
CA VAL A 110 -4.19 4.82 -7.33
C VAL A 110 -4.57 3.38 -7.64
N TYR A 111 -4.56 2.54 -6.61
CA TYR A 111 -4.99 1.15 -6.69
C TYR A 111 -6.20 0.91 -5.79
N GLU A 112 -7.17 0.16 -6.27
CA GLU A 112 -8.20 -0.49 -5.46
C GLU A 112 -7.67 -1.85 -5.06
N VAL A 113 -7.69 -2.14 -3.76
CA VAL A 113 -7.07 -3.34 -3.17
C VAL A 113 -8.08 -4.04 -2.26
N HIS A 114 -8.26 -5.33 -2.50
CA HIS A 114 -9.04 -6.20 -1.62
C HIS A 114 -8.08 -6.97 -0.72
N VAL A 115 -8.26 -6.84 0.59
CA VAL A 115 -7.35 -7.37 1.61
C VAL A 115 -8.13 -8.25 2.58
N ASN A 116 -7.51 -9.35 2.99
CA ASN A 116 -7.97 -10.17 4.12
C ASN A 116 -6.82 -10.29 5.12
N LEU A 117 -6.85 -9.50 6.16
CA LEU A 117 -5.86 -9.54 7.23
C LEU A 117 -6.49 -10.17 8.47
N GLN A 118 -5.98 -11.33 8.86
CA GLN A 118 -6.43 -12.06 10.07
C GLN A 118 -7.95 -12.29 10.11
N GLY A 119 -8.56 -12.55 8.95
CA GLY A 119 -10.01 -12.77 8.83
C GLY A 119 -10.86 -11.51 8.67
N GLN A 120 -10.26 -10.32 8.79
CA GLN A 120 -10.93 -9.06 8.46
C GLN A 120 -10.76 -8.74 6.98
N VAL A 121 -11.86 -8.72 6.27
CA VAL A 121 -11.90 -8.36 4.85
C VAL A 121 -12.20 -6.87 4.72
N SER A 122 -11.42 -6.17 3.92
CA SER A 122 -11.65 -4.75 3.62
C SER A 122 -11.26 -4.39 2.19
N ASP A 123 -12.00 -3.44 1.64
CA ASP A 123 -11.66 -2.78 0.38
C ASP A 123 -10.98 -1.46 0.70
N GLN A 124 -9.84 -1.24 0.06
CA GLN A 124 -9.00 -0.07 0.30
C GLN A 124 -8.63 0.59 -1.02
N LYS A 125 -8.37 1.89 -0.97
CA LYS A 125 -7.62 2.61 -2.01
C LYS A 125 -6.24 2.95 -1.49
N LEU A 126 -5.22 2.70 -2.31
CA LEU A 126 -3.83 3.02 -1.99
C LEU A 126 -3.26 3.96 -3.05
N TRP A 127 -2.60 5.01 -2.61
CA TRP A 127 -1.86 5.97 -3.44
C TRP A 127 -0.38 5.63 -3.38
N VAL A 128 0.14 5.08 -4.47
CA VAL A 128 1.52 4.62 -4.58
C VAL A 128 2.33 5.62 -5.40
N SER A 129 3.40 6.13 -4.83
CA SER A 129 4.29 7.10 -5.47
C SER A 129 5.24 6.44 -6.47
N SER A 130 5.90 7.27 -7.29
CA SER A 130 6.96 6.83 -8.22
C SER A 130 8.20 6.24 -7.51
N LYS A 131 8.36 6.53 -6.21
CA LYS A 131 9.40 5.95 -5.34
C LYS A 131 9.01 4.61 -4.75
N ASN A 132 7.88 4.06 -5.20
CA ASN A 132 7.34 2.79 -4.69
C ASN A 132 7.03 2.83 -3.18
N MET A 133 6.39 3.91 -2.74
CA MET A 133 5.93 4.14 -1.37
C MET A 133 4.43 4.37 -1.36
N VAL A 134 3.73 3.86 -0.34
CA VAL A 134 2.33 4.21 -0.08
C VAL A 134 2.31 5.56 0.63
N LEU A 135 1.75 6.59 0.00
CA LEU A 135 1.63 7.93 0.61
C LEU A 135 0.29 8.14 1.31
N LYS A 136 -0.74 7.42 0.89
CA LYS A 136 -2.08 7.51 1.45
C LYS A 136 -2.81 6.19 1.30
N SER A 137 -3.68 5.86 2.26
CA SER A 137 -4.69 4.82 2.12
C SER A 137 -6.05 5.31 2.59
N GLU A 138 -7.10 4.81 1.98
CA GLU A 138 -8.49 5.02 2.40
C GLU A 138 -9.24 3.69 2.37
N GLY A 139 -10.19 3.53 3.26
CA GLY A 139 -11.03 2.33 3.30
C GLY A 139 -12.09 2.39 4.36
N THR A 140 -12.73 1.24 4.59
CA THR A 140 -13.76 1.10 5.61
C THR A 140 -13.44 -0.14 6.44
N ILE A 141 -13.43 0.02 7.77
CA ILE A 141 -13.29 -1.06 8.73
C ILE A 141 -14.44 -0.97 9.72
N GLU A 142 -15.19 -2.07 9.87
CA GLU A 142 -16.32 -2.15 10.82
C GLU A 142 -17.32 -1.00 10.71
N GLY A 143 -17.60 -0.56 9.47
CA GLY A 143 -18.55 0.54 9.18
C GLY A 143 -18.00 1.95 9.43
N SER A 144 -16.75 2.10 9.85
CA SER A 144 -16.06 3.38 9.98
C SER A 144 -15.14 3.62 8.80
N ASN A 145 -15.22 4.81 8.20
CA ASN A 145 -14.29 5.22 7.16
C ASN A 145 -12.96 5.64 7.79
N TYR A 146 -11.85 5.28 7.17
CA TYR A 146 -10.55 5.75 7.58
C TYR A 146 -9.77 6.33 6.40
N THR A 147 -8.89 7.27 6.73
CA THR A 147 -7.84 7.79 5.85
C THR A 147 -6.53 7.74 6.62
N THR A 148 -5.51 7.16 6.01
CA THR A 148 -4.15 7.14 6.54
C THR A 148 -3.24 7.93 5.61
N GLU A 149 -2.47 8.86 6.13
CA GLU A 149 -1.46 9.62 5.40
C GLU A 149 -0.08 9.31 5.97
N TYR A 150 0.90 9.13 5.08
CA TYR A 150 2.29 8.78 5.42
C TYR A 150 3.22 9.92 5.04
N ASP A 151 4.06 10.34 5.99
CA ASP A 151 5.15 11.31 5.77
C ASP A 151 6.49 10.64 6.05
N PHE A 152 7.29 10.47 5.01
CA PHE A 152 8.63 9.89 5.05
C PHE A 152 9.74 10.93 5.19
N ALA A 153 9.40 12.22 5.06
CA ALA A 153 10.37 13.33 5.13
C ALA A 153 10.54 13.87 6.56
N HIS A 154 9.48 13.85 7.35
CA HIS A 154 9.46 14.47 8.68
C HIS A 154 9.23 13.43 9.78
N VAL A 155 10.28 12.66 10.09
CA VAL A 155 10.24 11.58 11.09
C VAL A 155 10.92 12.05 12.36
N THR A 156 10.16 12.58 13.31
CA THR A 156 10.68 13.09 14.59
C THR A 156 10.05 12.33 15.75
N PRO A 157 10.83 11.54 16.50
CA PRO A 157 10.33 10.87 17.70
C PRO A 157 9.83 11.88 18.73
N PRO A 158 8.70 11.62 19.41
CA PRO A 158 8.20 12.51 20.45
C PRO A 158 9.11 12.47 21.70
N ALA A 159 9.52 13.64 22.19
CA ALA A 159 10.48 13.77 23.29
C ALA A 159 10.00 13.17 24.63
N ASN A 160 8.69 13.10 24.84
CA ASN A 160 8.08 12.70 26.12
C ASN A 160 7.30 11.40 26.03
N ALA A 161 7.67 10.48 25.13
CA ALA A 161 7.01 9.19 25.00
C ALA A 161 7.30 8.32 26.23
N LYS A 162 6.26 7.71 26.79
CA LYS A 162 6.37 6.74 27.88
C LYS A 162 6.50 5.32 27.30
N PRO A 163 7.25 4.43 27.94
CA PRO A 163 7.25 3.02 27.52
C PRO A 163 5.82 2.45 27.58
N MET A 164 5.40 1.75 26.54
CA MET A 164 4.15 0.99 26.56
C MET A 164 4.45 -0.38 27.17
N GLY A 165 3.87 -0.67 28.35
CA GLY A 165 3.97 -1.99 28.99
C GLY A 165 5.19 -2.20 29.87
N GLY A 166 5.76 -1.18 30.46
CA GLY A 166 6.72 -1.33 31.57
C GLY A 166 5.97 -1.74 32.87
N LYS A 167 6.10 -3.01 33.29
CA LYS A 167 5.98 -3.36 34.71
C LYS A 167 7.30 -3.02 35.38
#